data_dba2630dc00cca79b64034575d685f57
#
_entry.id   dba2630dc00cca79b64034575d685f57
#
_cell.length_a   1.000
_cell.length_b   1.000
_cell.length_c   1.000
_cell.angle_alpha   90.00
_cell.angle_beta   90.00
_cell.angle_gamma   90.00
#
_symmetry.space_group_name_H-M   'P 1'
#
loop_
_entity.id
_entity.type
_entity.pdbx_description
1 polymer ?
#
loop_
_entity_poly.entity_id
_entity_poly.type
_entity_poly.pdbx_seq_one_letter_code
_entity_poly.pdbx_strand_id
1 'polypeptide(L)'
;MVHIAHEEGMAVMSHTNGIYGVQAAVEAGVDSVEHGNYIDPETIRELADSDSVWVPTLVTIRNLRGCGRYKESVLDPIIELATKNLRLAYKYRAKVALGSDAGAYMVLHGKGLMDEYQAFMDILGESGDVRAWLVDGEKRIQDTFRRPES
;
A
#
# COMPACT_ATOMS: atom_id res chain seq x y z
N MET A 1 5.14 13.63 16.72
CA MET A 1 6.00 13.81 15.54
C MET A 1 5.17 14.16 14.31
N VAL A 2 4.14 13.40 13.94
CA VAL A 2 3.28 13.70 12.76
C VAL A 2 2.69 15.11 12.85
N HIS A 3 2.06 15.47 13.96
CA HIS A 3 1.50 16.80 14.16
C HIS A 3 2.52 17.93 13.93
N ILE A 4 3.76 17.80 14.44
CA ILE A 4 4.83 18.78 14.21
C ILE A 4 5.20 18.88 12.73
N ALA A 5 5.27 17.74 12.03
CA ALA A 5 5.53 17.74 10.59
C ALA A 5 4.44 18.50 9.82
N HIS A 6 3.17 18.26 10.16
CA HIS A 6 2.04 18.94 9.54
C HIS A 6 2.04 20.45 9.85
N GLU A 7 2.40 20.87 11.06
CA GLU A 7 2.55 22.29 11.43
C GLU A 7 3.63 22.99 10.59
N GLU A 8 4.69 22.23 10.20
CA GLU A 8 5.76 22.70 9.31
C GLU A 8 5.44 22.51 7.81
N GLY A 9 4.21 22.12 7.47
CA GLY A 9 3.77 21.90 6.09
C GLY A 9 4.38 20.67 5.41
N MET A 10 4.84 19.68 6.19
CA MET A 10 5.42 18.44 5.69
C MET A 10 4.45 17.29 5.83
N ALA A 11 4.29 16.51 4.76
CA ALA A 11 3.57 15.24 4.79
C ALA A 11 4.44 14.12 5.38
N VAL A 12 3.79 13.11 5.97
CA VAL A 12 4.45 11.99 6.67
C VAL A 12 4.09 10.67 6.03
N MET A 13 5.11 9.97 5.55
CA MET A 13 5.04 8.62 5.03
C MET A 13 5.52 7.64 6.09
N SER A 14 4.75 6.57 6.37
CA SER A 14 5.08 5.60 7.42
C SER A 14 5.35 4.22 6.84
N HIS A 15 6.61 3.77 6.90
CA HIS A 15 6.96 2.37 6.67
C HIS A 15 6.59 1.56 7.91
N THR A 16 5.54 0.75 7.84
CA THR A 16 5.05 -0.03 8.98
C THR A 16 4.36 -1.33 8.56
N ASN A 17 4.41 -2.31 9.44
CA ASN A 17 3.80 -3.62 9.26
C ASN A 17 3.12 -4.09 10.55
N GLY A 18 2.18 -5.03 10.40
CA GLY A 18 1.44 -5.60 11.51
C GLY A 18 0.33 -4.67 12.03
N ILE A 19 -0.63 -5.28 12.70
CA ILE A 19 -1.86 -4.64 13.18
C ILE A 19 -1.54 -3.39 14.01
N TYR A 20 -0.79 -3.54 15.11
CA TYR A 20 -0.50 -2.44 16.02
C TYR A 20 0.29 -1.30 15.38
N GLY A 21 1.23 -1.61 14.47
CA GLY A 21 2.02 -0.61 13.78
C GLY A 21 1.16 0.26 12.85
N VAL A 22 0.30 -0.39 12.05
CA VAL A 22 -0.59 0.31 11.12
C VAL A 22 -1.65 1.11 11.86
N GLN A 23 -2.29 0.54 12.91
CA GLN A 23 -3.27 1.25 13.73
C GLN A 23 -2.65 2.50 14.37
N ALA A 24 -1.46 2.37 14.98
CA ALA A 24 -0.76 3.52 15.57
C ALA A 24 -0.39 4.60 14.54
N ALA A 25 0.00 4.20 13.32
CA ALA A 25 0.29 5.14 12.24
C ALA A 25 -0.97 5.89 11.79
N VAL A 26 -2.09 5.17 11.59
CA VAL A 26 -3.39 5.74 11.24
C VAL A 26 -3.90 6.68 12.34
N GLU A 27 -3.84 6.26 13.60
CA GLU A 27 -4.22 7.10 14.75
C GLU A 27 -3.38 8.37 14.88
N ALA A 28 -2.08 8.26 14.56
CA ALA A 28 -1.18 9.42 14.54
C ALA A 28 -1.46 10.37 13.37
N GLY A 29 -2.27 9.99 12.39
CA GLY A 29 -2.65 10.79 11.24
C GLY A 29 -1.56 10.88 10.16
N VAL A 30 -0.80 9.80 9.91
CA VAL A 30 0.16 9.79 8.79
C VAL A 30 -0.57 9.93 7.46
N ASP A 31 0.09 10.54 6.48
CA ASP A 31 -0.50 10.78 5.15
C ASP A 31 -0.47 9.54 4.27
N SER A 32 0.53 8.67 4.43
CA SER A 32 0.55 7.37 3.80
C SER A 32 1.12 6.27 4.69
N VAL A 33 0.61 5.05 4.47
CA VAL A 33 1.09 3.81 5.09
C VAL A 33 1.69 2.93 4.01
N GLU A 34 3.00 2.71 4.08
CA GLU A 34 3.72 1.86 3.16
C GLU A 34 3.73 0.40 3.67
N HIS A 35 3.51 -0.54 2.77
CA HIS A 35 3.41 -1.98 2.99
C HIS A 35 2.17 -2.39 3.79
N GLY A 36 2.16 -2.21 5.10
CA GLY A 36 1.04 -2.67 5.93
C GLY A 36 0.84 -4.19 5.85
N ASN A 37 1.93 -4.98 5.77
CA ASN A 37 1.82 -6.43 5.76
C ASN A 37 1.31 -6.96 7.10
N TYR A 38 0.67 -8.13 7.10
CA TYR A 38 0.19 -8.84 8.30
C TYR A 38 -0.90 -8.10 9.09
N ILE A 39 -1.72 -7.30 8.42
CA ILE A 39 -2.87 -6.64 9.02
C ILE A 39 -4.15 -7.46 8.84
N ASP A 40 -5.10 -7.23 9.72
CA ASP A 40 -6.40 -7.90 9.74
C ASP A 40 -7.51 -7.07 9.04
N PRO A 41 -8.71 -7.64 8.86
CA PRO A 41 -9.83 -6.94 8.23
C PRO A 41 -10.29 -5.68 8.98
N GLU A 42 -10.10 -5.61 10.30
CA GLU A 42 -10.46 -4.45 11.12
C GLU A 42 -9.52 -3.29 10.83
N THR A 43 -8.22 -3.54 10.79
CA THR A 43 -7.21 -2.54 10.40
C THR A 43 -7.42 -2.01 8.97
N ILE A 44 -7.88 -2.86 8.02
CA ILE A 44 -8.27 -2.39 6.68
C ILE A 44 -9.48 -1.45 6.74
N ARG A 45 -10.41 -1.68 7.65
CA ARG A 45 -11.57 -0.79 7.83
C ARG A 45 -11.13 0.54 8.43
N GLU A 46 -10.26 0.53 9.42
CA GLU A 46 -9.68 1.74 10.00
C GLU A 46 -8.94 2.57 8.96
N LEU A 47 -8.13 1.93 8.09
CA LEU A 47 -7.50 2.58 6.94
C LEU A 47 -8.54 3.20 5.99
N ALA A 48 -9.64 2.50 5.71
CA ALA A 48 -10.69 3.02 4.84
C ALA A 48 -11.39 4.26 5.43
N ASP A 49 -11.58 4.27 6.75
CA ASP A 49 -12.22 5.36 7.49
C ASP A 49 -11.26 6.55 7.76
N SER A 50 -9.94 6.34 7.60
CA SER A 50 -8.91 7.36 7.79
C SER A 50 -8.67 8.21 6.54
N ASP A 51 -7.84 9.24 6.65
CA ASP A 51 -7.34 10.01 5.50
C ASP A 51 -6.02 9.47 4.93
N SER A 52 -5.40 8.51 5.59
CA SER A 52 -4.16 7.87 5.12
C SER A 52 -4.36 7.12 3.81
N VAL A 53 -3.40 7.23 2.91
CA VAL A 53 -3.36 6.42 1.68
C VAL A 53 -2.54 5.16 1.96
N TRP A 54 -3.09 3.99 1.66
CA TRP A 54 -2.36 2.73 1.77
C TRP A 54 -1.63 2.41 0.48
N VAL A 55 -0.32 2.14 0.57
CA VAL A 55 0.55 1.74 -0.55
C VAL A 55 1.09 0.33 -0.28
N PRO A 56 0.38 -0.74 -0.67
CA PRO A 56 0.61 -2.11 -0.19
C PRO A 56 1.91 -2.76 -0.69
N THR A 57 2.46 -2.34 -1.82
CA THR A 57 3.70 -2.89 -2.40
C THR A 57 3.71 -4.42 -2.47
N LEU A 58 2.65 -5.02 -3.00
CA LEU A 58 2.42 -6.47 -3.04
C LEU A 58 3.58 -7.24 -3.70
N VAL A 59 4.25 -6.60 -4.67
CA VAL A 59 5.35 -7.21 -5.42
C VAL A 59 6.56 -7.53 -4.55
N THR A 60 6.75 -6.86 -3.42
CA THR A 60 7.86 -7.14 -2.50
C THR A 60 7.81 -8.58 -1.94
N ILE A 61 6.62 -9.17 -1.87
CA ILE A 61 6.42 -10.56 -1.45
C ILE A 61 6.09 -11.45 -2.66
N ARG A 62 5.24 -11.00 -3.59
CA ARG A 62 4.83 -11.81 -4.76
C ARG A 62 6.02 -12.21 -5.63
N ASN A 63 6.96 -11.30 -5.87
CA ASN A 63 8.13 -11.55 -6.71
C ASN A 63 9.17 -12.48 -6.06
N LEU A 64 9.03 -12.79 -4.77
CA LEU A 64 9.87 -13.78 -4.10
C LEU A 64 9.49 -15.21 -4.47
N ARG A 65 8.28 -15.43 -4.99
CA ARG A 65 7.84 -16.75 -5.45
C ARG A 65 8.70 -17.21 -6.62
N GLY A 66 9.19 -18.45 -6.55
CA GLY A 66 10.06 -19.01 -7.58
C GLY A 66 11.51 -18.50 -7.59
N CYS A 67 11.89 -17.57 -6.72
CA CYS A 67 13.29 -17.07 -6.68
C CYS A 67 14.29 -18.07 -6.05
N GLY A 68 13.81 -19.18 -5.48
CA GLY A 68 14.63 -20.22 -4.86
C GLY A 68 15.18 -19.89 -3.46
N ARG A 69 14.99 -18.65 -2.96
CA ARG A 69 15.48 -18.21 -1.64
C ARG A 69 14.52 -18.55 -0.51
N TYR A 70 13.22 -18.54 -0.78
CA TYR A 70 12.17 -18.76 0.20
C TYR A 70 11.29 -19.93 -0.21
N LYS A 71 10.79 -20.70 0.78
CA LYS A 71 9.84 -21.77 0.53
C LYS A 71 8.47 -21.20 0.19
N GLU A 72 7.81 -21.74 -0.81
CA GLU A 72 6.44 -21.35 -1.21
C GLU A 72 5.46 -21.47 -0.02
N SER A 73 5.61 -22.51 0.81
CA SER A 73 4.78 -22.69 2.01
C SER A 73 4.87 -21.55 3.04
N VAL A 74 5.93 -20.72 2.97
CA VAL A 74 6.07 -19.51 3.78
C VAL A 74 5.47 -18.30 3.08
N LEU A 75 5.63 -18.21 1.77
CA LEU A 75 5.15 -17.06 0.98
C LEU A 75 3.64 -17.12 0.75
N ASP A 76 3.10 -18.30 0.49
CA ASP A 76 1.70 -18.46 0.11
C ASP A 76 0.70 -17.87 1.13
N PRO A 77 0.82 -18.13 2.44
CA PRO A 77 -0.10 -17.53 3.42
C PRO A 77 -0.02 -16.00 3.45
N ILE A 78 1.17 -15.43 3.24
CA ILE A 78 1.38 -13.97 3.24
C ILE A 78 0.73 -13.36 2.01
N ILE A 79 0.94 -13.95 0.84
CA ILE A 79 0.34 -13.51 -0.43
C ILE A 79 -1.18 -13.65 -0.38
N GLU A 80 -1.70 -14.73 0.22
CA GLU A 80 -3.13 -14.95 0.38
C GLU A 80 -3.76 -13.87 1.29
N LEU A 81 -3.13 -13.56 2.41
CA LEU A 81 -3.59 -12.51 3.32
C LEU A 81 -3.57 -11.14 2.63
N ALA A 82 -2.47 -10.78 1.96
CA ALA A 82 -2.37 -9.53 1.21
C ALA A 82 -3.43 -9.43 0.11
N THR A 83 -3.71 -10.54 -0.59
CA THR A 83 -4.77 -10.63 -1.60
C THR A 83 -6.16 -10.38 -1.00
N LYS A 84 -6.47 -10.98 0.16
CA LYS A 84 -7.73 -10.75 0.88
C LYS A 84 -7.86 -9.30 1.32
N ASN A 85 -6.78 -8.74 1.85
CA ASN A 85 -6.73 -7.37 2.33
C ASN A 85 -6.95 -6.36 1.20
N LEU A 86 -6.34 -6.56 0.03
CA LEU A 86 -6.58 -5.70 -1.13
C LEU A 86 -8.06 -5.74 -1.59
N ARG A 87 -8.68 -6.92 -1.60
CA ARG A 87 -10.12 -7.05 -1.92
C ARG A 87 -10.99 -6.32 -0.91
N LEU A 88 -10.65 -6.37 0.37
CA LEU A 88 -11.37 -5.64 1.42
C LEU A 88 -11.18 -4.14 1.30
N ALA A 89 -9.95 -3.67 1.05
CA ALA A 89 -9.65 -2.27 0.82
C ALA A 89 -10.47 -1.70 -0.36
N TYR A 90 -10.53 -2.44 -1.46
CA TYR A 90 -11.38 -2.06 -2.59
C TYR A 90 -12.87 -2.03 -2.23
N LYS A 91 -13.36 -3.07 -1.52
CA LYS A 91 -14.75 -3.15 -1.06
C LYS A 91 -15.14 -1.99 -0.15
N TYR A 92 -14.26 -1.59 0.76
CA TYR A 92 -14.48 -0.51 1.71
C TYR A 92 -14.12 0.87 1.16
N ARG A 93 -13.64 0.93 -0.11
CA ARG A 93 -13.18 2.17 -0.75
C ARG A 93 -12.09 2.88 0.03
N ALA A 94 -11.18 2.12 0.66
CA ALA A 94 -9.97 2.66 1.24
C ALA A 94 -9.19 3.45 0.19
N LYS A 95 -8.49 4.47 0.60
CA LYS A 95 -7.60 5.25 -0.26
C LYS A 95 -6.35 4.41 -0.51
N VAL A 96 -6.13 3.95 -1.75
CA VAL A 96 -5.00 3.08 -2.10
C VAL A 96 -4.30 3.60 -3.33
N ALA A 97 -2.98 3.65 -3.27
CA ALA A 97 -2.14 4.01 -4.41
C ALA A 97 -1.15 2.88 -4.76
N LEU A 98 -0.67 2.88 -6.00
CA LEU A 98 0.37 1.96 -6.44
C LEU A 98 1.74 2.42 -5.94
N GLY A 99 2.53 1.48 -5.46
CA GLY A 99 3.94 1.65 -5.14
C GLY A 99 4.66 0.32 -5.24
N SER A 100 5.89 0.32 -5.72
CA SER A 100 6.62 -0.93 -5.97
C SER A 100 7.70 -1.24 -4.96
N ASP A 101 8.17 -0.25 -4.21
CA ASP A 101 9.38 -0.38 -3.39
C ASP A 101 10.58 -0.87 -4.24
N ALA A 102 10.75 -0.27 -5.43
CA ALA A 102 11.80 -0.66 -6.37
C ALA A 102 13.19 -0.49 -5.75
N GLY A 103 14.00 -1.55 -5.82
CA GLY A 103 15.25 -1.72 -5.10
C GLY A 103 15.17 -2.80 -4.02
N ALA A 104 13.98 -3.17 -3.56
CA ALA A 104 13.77 -4.36 -2.76
C ALA A 104 14.18 -5.62 -3.57
N TYR A 105 14.52 -6.70 -2.85
CA TYR A 105 14.95 -7.93 -3.51
C TYR A 105 13.88 -8.46 -4.47
N MET A 106 14.25 -8.73 -5.72
CA MET A 106 13.38 -9.14 -6.85
C MET A 106 12.40 -8.06 -7.33
N VAL A 107 12.52 -6.81 -6.90
CA VAL A 107 11.73 -5.68 -7.40
C VAL A 107 12.62 -4.73 -8.21
N LEU A 108 12.56 -4.84 -9.53
CA LEU A 108 13.43 -4.09 -10.43
C LEU A 108 12.89 -2.67 -10.67
N HIS A 109 13.80 -1.68 -10.73
CA HIS A 109 13.47 -0.33 -11.17
C HIS A 109 12.82 -0.36 -12.56
N GLY A 110 11.77 0.44 -12.74
CA GLY A 110 10.98 0.52 -13.97
C GLY A 110 9.97 -0.62 -14.12
N LYS A 111 10.36 -1.87 -13.84
CA LYS A 111 9.45 -3.02 -13.97
C LYS A 111 8.54 -3.19 -12.74
N GLY A 112 9.03 -2.90 -11.54
CA GLY A 112 8.32 -3.17 -10.28
C GLY A 112 6.93 -2.52 -10.23
N LEU A 113 6.76 -1.31 -10.72
CA LEU A 113 5.45 -0.65 -10.76
C LEU A 113 4.47 -1.34 -11.72
N MET A 114 4.96 -1.84 -12.85
CA MET A 114 4.12 -2.60 -13.78
C MET A 114 3.72 -3.95 -13.18
N ASP A 115 4.63 -4.60 -12.46
CA ASP A 115 4.34 -5.84 -11.74
C ASP A 115 3.30 -5.60 -10.63
N GLU A 116 3.39 -4.48 -9.91
CA GLU A 116 2.39 -4.08 -8.90
C GLU A 116 1.02 -3.84 -9.53
N TYR A 117 0.95 -3.06 -10.60
CA TYR A 117 -0.29 -2.86 -11.34
C TYR A 117 -0.89 -4.20 -11.81
N GLN A 118 -0.07 -5.09 -12.37
CA GLN A 118 -0.54 -6.42 -12.80
C GLN A 118 -1.05 -7.23 -11.61
N ALA A 119 -0.39 -7.16 -10.45
CA ALA A 119 -0.84 -7.82 -9.24
C ALA A 119 -2.25 -7.35 -8.80
N PHE A 120 -2.52 -6.05 -8.89
CA PHE A 120 -3.85 -5.50 -8.61
C PHE A 120 -4.90 -6.00 -9.61
N MET A 121 -4.57 -6.01 -10.91
CA MET A 121 -5.48 -6.51 -11.96
C MET A 121 -5.78 -8.01 -11.80
N ASP A 122 -4.78 -8.82 -11.44
CA ASP A 122 -4.95 -10.25 -11.16
C ASP A 122 -5.92 -10.49 -9.98
N ILE A 123 -5.90 -9.61 -8.96
CA ILE A 123 -6.67 -9.77 -7.74
C ILE A 123 -8.09 -9.21 -7.86
N LEU A 124 -8.24 -8.04 -8.48
CA LEU A 124 -9.50 -7.28 -8.52
C LEU A 124 -10.24 -7.41 -9.86
N GLY A 125 -9.56 -7.85 -10.90
CA GLY A 125 -10.04 -7.81 -12.27
C GLY A 125 -9.82 -6.45 -12.92
N GLU A 126 -9.72 -6.46 -14.25
CA GLU A 126 -9.53 -5.24 -15.03
C GLU A 126 -10.88 -4.60 -15.33
N SER A 127 -11.15 -3.45 -14.69
CA SER A 127 -12.36 -2.67 -14.91
C SER A 127 -12.08 -1.16 -14.85
N GLY A 128 -12.98 -0.36 -15.45
CA GLY A 128 -12.88 1.09 -15.37
C GLY A 128 -12.99 1.62 -13.94
N ASP A 129 -13.77 0.96 -13.09
CA ASP A 129 -13.95 1.34 -11.69
C ASP A 129 -12.66 1.10 -10.86
N VAL A 130 -11.97 -0.04 -11.06
CA VAL A 130 -10.67 -0.30 -10.41
C VAL A 130 -9.62 0.72 -10.86
N ARG A 131 -9.57 1.03 -12.14
CA ARG A 131 -8.64 2.05 -12.65
C ARG A 131 -8.92 3.43 -12.07
N ALA A 132 -10.18 3.85 -12.03
CA ALA A 132 -10.57 5.12 -11.44
C ALA A 132 -10.21 5.21 -9.95
N TRP A 133 -10.40 4.12 -9.21
CA TRP A 133 -10.02 4.03 -7.80
C TRP A 133 -8.50 4.20 -7.59
N LEU A 134 -7.67 3.59 -8.42
CA LEU A 134 -6.21 3.72 -8.36
C LEU A 134 -5.75 5.13 -8.77
N VAL A 135 -6.38 5.73 -9.78
CA VAL A 135 -6.09 7.12 -10.19
C VAL A 135 -6.42 8.11 -9.07
N ASP A 136 -7.53 7.90 -8.34
CA ASP A 136 -7.85 8.74 -7.18
C ASP A 136 -6.78 8.62 -6.07
N GLY A 137 -6.34 7.40 -5.77
CA GLY A 137 -5.27 7.17 -4.79
C GLY A 137 -3.94 7.82 -5.20
N GLU A 138 -3.54 7.67 -6.46
CA GLU A 138 -2.33 8.32 -6.99
C GLU A 138 -2.43 9.84 -6.89
N LYS A 139 -3.57 10.40 -7.28
CA LYS A 139 -3.79 11.85 -7.17
C LYS A 139 -3.65 12.34 -5.74
N ARG A 140 -4.19 11.61 -4.75
CA ARG A 140 -4.04 11.95 -3.34
C ARG A 140 -2.59 11.99 -2.91
N ILE A 141 -1.76 10.98 -3.29
CA ILE A 141 -0.32 10.97 -3.02
C ILE A 141 0.34 12.19 -3.66
N GLN A 142 0.05 12.48 -4.92
CA GLN A 142 0.63 13.62 -5.62
C GLN A 142 0.26 14.95 -4.96
N ASP A 143 -1.00 15.14 -4.60
CA ASP A 143 -1.48 16.38 -3.97
C ASP A 143 -0.88 16.57 -2.56
N THR A 144 -0.72 15.48 -1.80
CA THR A 144 -0.20 15.51 -0.42
C THR A 144 1.31 15.72 -0.37
N PHE A 145 2.07 15.04 -1.24
CA PHE A 145 3.54 15.07 -1.21
C PHE A 145 4.15 16.07 -2.22
N ARG A 146 3.32 16.85 -2.91
CA ARG A 146 3.78 17.89 -3.81
C ARG A 146 4.38 19.04 -3.00
N ARG A 147 5.61 19.44 -3.35
CA ARG A 147 6.17 20.69 -2.80
C ARG A 147 5.31 21.86 -3.29
N PRO A 148 4.93 22.81 -2.43
CA PRO A 148 4.38 24.08 -2.90
C PRO A 148 5.39 24.70 -3.87
N GLU A 149 4.93 25.14 -5.03
CA GLU A 149 5.75 25.93 -5.95
C GLU A 149 6.20 27.19 -5.20
N SER A 150 7.51 27.33 -5.04
CA SER A 150 8.15 28.51 -4.42
C SER A 150 8.08 29.73 -5.32
#